data_328702c522b9f4e3274505486cbf91ed
#
_entry.id   328702c522b9f4e3274505486cbf91ed
#
_cell.length_a   1.000
_cell.length_b   1.000
_cell.length_c   1.000
_cell.angle_alpha   90.00
_cell.angle_beta   90.00
_cell.angle_gamma   90.00
#
_symmetry.space_group_name_H-M   'P 1'
#
loop_
_entity.id
_entity.type
_entity.pdbx_description
1 polymer ?
#
loop_
_entity_poly.entity_id
_entity_poly.type
_entity_poly.pdbx_seq_one_letter_code
_entity_poly.pdbx_strand_id
1 'polypeptide(L)'
;MTDSATTSGWLSSRATGPALLLRSLVLTSPLVAIACTWLAAERTIPALDVAVVALALVCAVVPDSHAGSLVVVLIGIEWWATVGNRTSPWLLAAGVALTVFHASTAAASVAPLAARWTPAMTRRWLRRTAMVGAATCVMWSIVAVIGDHRVRGNSLLLAAALVAVAFAALWAWTGSIVGR
;
A
#
# COMPACT_ATOMS: atom_id res chain seq x y z
N MET A 1 42.16 33.85 2.67
CA MET A 1 41.75 33.02 1.50
C MET A 1 40.68 32.09 2.04
N THR A 2 39.43 32.47 1.91
CA THR A 2 38.27 31.75 2.42
C THR A 2 37.62 31.02 1.25
N ASP A 3 37.62 29.69 1.33
CA ASP A 3 37.00 28.78 0.35
C ASP A 3 35.50 29.00 0.25
N SER A 4 35.09 29.73 -0.80
CA SER A 4 33.65 29.95 -1.14
C SER A 4 33.10 28.90 -2.11
N ALA A 5 33.59 27.67 -2.06
CA ALA A 5 33.32 26.65 -3.07
C ALA A 5 32.61 25.43 -2.53
N THR A 6 31.42 25.54 -1.93
CA THR A 6 30.64 24.30 -1.65
C THR A 6 29.12 24.47 -1.52
N THR A 7 28.51 25.59 -1.88
CA THR A 7 27.07 25.76 -1.76
C THR A 7 26.25 25.42 -3.02
N SER A 8 26.88 25.13 -4.14
CA SER A 8 26.15 24.85 -5.41
C SER A 8 25.88 23.37 -5.70
N GLY A 9 26.38 22.46 -4.86
CA GLY A 9 26.22 21.01 -5.08
C GLY A 9 24.85 20.41 -4.73
N TRP A 10 24.04 21.11 -3.97
CA TRP A 10 22.78 20.56 -3.42
C TRP A 10 21.59 20.64 -4.38
N LEU A 11 21.65 21.50 -5.40
CA LEU A 11 20.52 21.74 -6.30
C LEU A 11 20.51 20.91 -7.58
N SER A 12 21.53 20.09 -7.82
CA SER A 12 21.65 19.29 -9.06
C SER A 12 21.47 17.78 -8.88
N SER A 13 20.94 17.29 -7.74
CA SER A 13 20.61 15.87 -7.60
C SER A 13 19.39 15.54 -8.45
N ARG A 14 19.61 15.20 -9.72
CA ARG A 14 18.57 14.70 -10.61
C ARG A 14 17.93 13.49 -9.95
N ALA A 15 16.60 13.53 -9.80
CA ALA A 15 15.84 12.40 -9.31
C ALA A 15 16.15 11.16 -10.17
N THR A 16 16.47 10.04 -9.53
CA THR A 16 16.74 8.79 -10.25
C THR A 16 15.44 8.16 -10.75
N GLY A 17 15.50 7.43 -11.87
CA GLY A 17 14.32 6.74 -12.42
C GLY A 17 13.57 5.89 -11.39
N PRO A 18 14.23 5.08 -10.54
CA PRO A 18 13.55 4.32 -9.48
C PRO A 18 12.84 5.17 -8.44
N ALA A 19 13.40 6.33 -8.06
CA ALA A 19 12.76 7.23 -7.12
C ALA A 19 11.48 7.87 -7.70
N LEU A 20 11.50 8.21 -8.99
CA LEU A 20 10.31 8.70 -9.70
C LEU A 20 9.26 7.60 -9.84
N LEU A 21 9.65 6.37 -10.16
CA LEU A 21 8.73 5.22 -10.21
C LEU A 21 8.02 5.01 -8.87
N LEU A 22 8.74 5.03 -7.75
CA LEU A 22 8.11 4.88 -6.44
C LEU A 22 7.10 5.98 -6.15
N ARG A 23 7.44 7.23 -6.45
CA ARG A 23 6.52 8.36 -6.24
C ARG A 23 5.31 8.30 -7.16
N SER A 24 5.48 7.84 -8.40
CA SER A 24 4.34 7.60 -9.30
C SER A 24 3.44 6.48 -8.76
N LEU A 25 4.00 5.39 -8.20
CA LEU A 25 3.22 4.34 -7.56
C LEU A 25 2.49 4.83 -6.31
N VAL A 26 3.10 5.71 -5.51
CA VAL A 26 2.44 6.34 -4.35
C VAL A 26 1.23 7.17 -4.78
N LEU A 27 1.27 7.82 -5.94
CA LEU A 27 0.15 8.59 -6.46
C LEU A 27 -0.90 7.71 -7.16
N THR A 28 -0.47 6.80 -8.02
CA THR A 28 -1.39 6.03 -8.87
C THR A 28 -2.13 4.93 -8.13
N SER A 29 -1.49 4.30 -7.12
CA SER A 29 -2.12 3.18 -6.41
C SER A 29 -3.39 3.57 -5.63
N PRO A 30 -3.46 4.70 -4.88
CA PRO A 30 -4.71 5.14 -4.27
C PRO A 30 -5.79 5.50 -5.28
N LEU A 31 -5.41 6.07 -6.44
CA LEU A 31 -6.36 6.38 -7.51
C LEU A 31 -6.98 5.09 -8.10
N VAL A 32 -6.17 4.03 -8.25
CA VAL A 32 -6.68 2.70 -8.65
C VAL A 32 -7.63 2.17 -7.59
N ALA A 33 -7.31 2.31 -6.30
CA ALA A 33 -8.19 1.85 -5.22
C ALA A 33 -9.52 2.62 -5.21
N ILE A 34 -9.53 3.94 -5.40
CA ILE A 34 -10.74 4.77 -5.57
C ILE A 34 -11.54 4.28 -6.79
N ALA A 35 -10.90 4.07 -7.93
CA ALA A 35 -11.57 3.57 -9.14
C ALA A 35 -12.22 2.19 -8.90
N CYS A 36 -11.56 1.29 -8.18
CA CYS A 36 -12.13 0.02 -7.78
C CYS A 36 -13.34 0.19 -6.85
N THR A 37 -13.30 1.18 -5.93
CA THR A 37 -14.44 1.52 -5.08
C THR A 37 -15.60 2.00 -5.92
N TRP A 38 -15.40 2.91 -6.87
CA TRP A 38 -16.44 3.41 -7.78
C TRP A 38 -17.07 2.30 -8.62
N LEU A 39 -16.28 1.34 -9.10
CA LEU A 39 -16.77 0.21 -9.88
C LEU A 39 -17.59 -0.79 -9.04
N ALA A 40 -17.40 -0.81 -7.74
CA ALA A 40 -18.11 -1.68 -6.82
C ALA A 40 -19.27 -1.00 -6.09
N ALA A 41 -19.24 0.32 -5.97
CA ALA A 41 -20.16 1.09 -5.15
C ALA A 41 -21.44 1.46 -5.91
N GLU A 42 -22.54 1.52 -5.18
CA GLU A 42 -23.82 2.07 -5.68
C GLU A 42 -23.85 3.61 -5.62
N ARG A 43 -23.00 4.19 -4.79
CA ARG A 43 -22.84 5.64 -4.57
C ARG A 43 -21.41 5.94 -4.22
N THR A 44 -20.96 7.18 -4.43
CA THR A 44 -19.62 7.67 -4.08
C THR A 44 -19.72 8.78 -3.04
N ILE A 45 -18.62 9.02 -2.32
CA ILE A 45 -18.49 10.14 -1.36
C ILE A 45 -17.35 11.03 -1.84
N PRO A 46 -17.60 12.00 -2.75
CA PRO A 46 -16.56 12.80 -3.39
C PRO A 46 -15.63 13.53 -2.41
N ALA A 47 -16.12 13.86 -1.22
CA ALA A 47 -15.31 14.50 -0.19
C ALA A 47 -14.19 13.58 0.32
N LEU A 48 -14.45 12.27 0.42
CA LEU A 48 -13.42 11.29 0.79
C LEU A 48 -12.41 11.10 -0.34
N ASP A 49 -12.87 11.02 -1.59
CA ASP A 49 -12.00 10.92 -2.76
C ASP A 49 -11.01 12.09 -2.83
N VAL A 50 -11.50 13.33 -2.66
CA VAL A 50 -10.67 14.53 -2.63
C VAL A 50 -9.66 14.48 -1.48
N ALA A 51 -10.09 14.04 -0.30
CA ALA A 51 -9.20 13.91 0.85
C ALA A 51 -8.11 12.86 0.60
N VAL A 52 -8.45 11.71 0.01
CA VAL A 52 -7.49 10.66 -0.36
C VAL A 52 -6.47 11.17 -1.37
N VAL A 53 -6.92 11.88 -2.42
CA VAL A 53 -6.01 12.46 -3.43
C VAL A 53 -5.07 13.49 -2.79
N ALA A 54 -5.59 14.38 -1.94
CA ALA A 54 -4.77 15.36 -1.24
C ALA A 54 -3.71 14.71 -0.34
N LEU A 55 -4.10 13.66 0.42
CA LEU A 55 -3.18 12.92 1.27
C LEU A 55 -2.15 12.12 0.46
N ALA A 56 -2.53 11.54 -0.69
CA ALA A 56 -1.61 10.85 -1.58
C ALA A 56 -0.54 11.81 -2.14
N LEU A 57 -0.92 13.06 -2.47
CA LEU A 57 0.01 14.10 -2.85
C LEU A 57 0.98 14.44 -1.71
N VAL A 58 0.48 14.56 -0.48
CA VAL A 58 1.34 14.75 0.71
C VAL A 58 2.32 13.59 0.86
N CYS A 59 1.87 12.33 0.73
CA CYS A 59 2.74 11.15 0.79
C CYS A 59 3.80 11.13 -0.30
N ALA A 60 3.49 11.62 -1.50
CA ALA A 60 4.46 11.69 -2.59
C ALA A 60 5.58 12.70 -2.33
N VAL A 61 5.29 13.77 -1.56
CA VAL A 61 6.28 14.79 -1.18
C VAL A 61 6.98 14.41 0.13
N VAL A 62 6.22 13.97 1.13
CA VAL A 62 6.70 13.63 2.48
C VAL A 62 6.27 12.20 2.82
N PRO A 63 7.02 11.19 2.33
CA PRO A 63 6.63 9.78 2.49
C PRO A 63 6.68 9.28 3.95
N ASP A 64 7.43 9.94 4.82
CA ASP A 64 7.51 9.63 6.26
C ASP A 64 6.29 10.10 7.07
N SER A 65 5.33 10.74 6.42
CA SER A 65 4.15 11.25 7.11
C SER A 65 3.15 10.13 7.44
N HIS A 66 2.37 10.33 8.51
CA HIS A 66 1.23 9.46 8.84
C HIS A 66 0.08 9.54 7.81
N ALA A 67 0.20 10.41 6.80
CA ALA A 67 -0.79 10.57 5.74
C ALA A 67 -1.07 9.25 4.99
N GLY A 68 -0.05 8.39 4.84
CA GLY A 68 -0.24 7.08 4.22
C GLY A 68 -1.22 6.17 4.96
N SER A 69 -1.20 6.17 6.29
CA SER A 69 -2.17 5.42 7.09
C SER A 69 -3.57 6.00 6.96
N LEU A 70 -3.69 7.33 6.88
CA LEU A 70 -4.98 8.00 6.69
C LEU A 70 -5.59 7.66 5.32
N VAL A 71 -4.80 7.60 4.25
CA VAL A 71 -5.25 7.16 2.92
C VAL A 71 -5.91 5.78 3.01
N VAL A 72 -5.25 4.81 3.65
CA VAL A 72 -5.78 3.46 3.80
C VAL A 72 -7.09 3.46 4.60
N VAL A 73 -7.13 4.20 5.69
CA VAL A 73 -8.33 4.30 6.55
C VAL A 73 -9.50 4.94 5.80
N LEU A 74 -9.28 6.05 5.07
CA LEU A 74 -10.34 6.74 4.35
C LEU A 74 -10.92 5.87 3.22
N ILE A 75 -10.08 5.19 2.44
CA ILE A 75 -10.55 4.24 1.42
C ILE A 75 -11.32 3.09 2.07
N GLY A 76 -10.88 2.58 3.21
CA GLY A 76 -11.58 1.55 3.96
C GLY A 76 -12.96 2.02 4.47
N ILE A 77 -13.06 3.24 4.98
CA ILE A 77 -14.33 3.87 5.41
C ILE A 77 -15.27 4.02 4.21
N GLU A 78 -14.77 4.55 3.10
CA GLU A 78 -15.56 4.74 1.89
C GLU A 78 -16.09 3.41 1.38
N TRP A 79 -15.23 2.38 1.27
CA TRP A 79 -15.64 1.04 0.89
C TRP A 79 -16.76 0.52 1.79
N TRP A 80 -16.56 0.59 3.10
CA TRP A 80 -17.54 0.12 4.08
C TRP A 80 -18.89 0.86 3.98
N ALA A 81 -18.85 2.16 3.70
CA ALA A 81 -20.04 3.01 3.65
C ALA A 81 -20.81 2.93 2.33
N THR A 82 -20.14 2.54 1.21
CA THR A 82 -20.70 2.67 -0.14
C THR A 82 -20.89 1.34 -0.87
N VAL A 83 -20.15 0.28 -0.50
CA VAL A 83 -20.20 -1.00 -1.19
C VAL A 83 -21.01 -2.02 -0.40
N GLY A 84 -22.15 -2.42 -0.96
CA GLY A 84 -23.03 -3.43 -0.36
C GLY A 84 -22.46 -4.85 -0.46
N ASN A 85 -21.83 -5.18 -1.58
CA ASN A 85 -21.23 -6.50 -1.81
C ASN A 85 -19.79 -6.56 -1.28
N ARG A 86 -19.61 -7.16 -0.10
CA ARG A 86 -18.31 -7.29 0.57
C ARG A 86 -17.36 -8.32 -0.05
N THR A 87 -17.85 -9.18 -0.95
CA THR A 87 -17.05 -10.19 -1.67
C THR A 87 -16.78 -9.80 -3.11
N SER A 88 -17.03 -8.54 -3.47
CA SER A 88 -16.75 -8.01 -4.79
C SER A 88 -15.29 -8.24 -5.20
N PRO A 89 -14.99 -8.68 -6.43
CA PRO A 89 -13.62 -8.82 -6.92
C PRO A 89 -12.85 -7.49 -6.95
N TRP A 90 -13.56 -6.37 -7.01
CA TRP A 90 -12.96 -5.05 -6.91
C TRP A 90 -12.31 -4.78 -5.55
N LEU A 91 -12.78 -5.45 -4.46
CA LEU A 91 -12.13 -5.40 -3.14
C LEU A 91 -10.71 -5.98 -3.21
N LEU A 92 -10.53 -7.09 -3.92
CA LEU A 92 -9.20 -7.68 -4.13
C LEU A 92 -8.29 -6.71 -4.88
N ALA A 93 -8.78 -6.12 -5.98
CA ALA A 93 -8.00 -5.16 -6.76
C ALA A 93 -7.63 -3.92 -5.93
N ALA A 94 -8.56 -3.37 -5.15
CA ALA A 94 -8.29 -2.27 -4.22
C ALA A 94 -7.28 -2.66 -3.15
N GLY A 95 -7.39 -3.84 -2.54
CA GLY A 95 -6.47 -4.36 -1.54
C GLY A 95 -5.04 -4.53 -2.08
N VAL A 96 -4.89 -5.04 -3.30
CA VAL A 96 -3.59 -5.13 -3.99
C VAL A 96 -3.03 -3.74 -4.26
N ALA A 97 -3.84 -2.80 -4.76
CA ALA A 97 -3.43 -1.42 -4.99
C ALA A 97 -2.94 -0.75 -3.69
N LEU A 98 -3.67 -0.91 -2.58
CA LEU A 98 -3.26 -0.38 -1.27
C LEU A 98 -1.98 -1.06 -0.73
N THR A 99 -1.77 -2.35 -1.03
CA THR A 99 -0.52 -3.04 -0.71
C THR A 99 0.66 -2.42 -1.46
N VAL A 100 0.51 -2.15 -2.75
CA VAL A 100 1.53 -1.47 -3.58
C VAL A 100 1.76 -0.05 -3.06
N PHE A 101 0.70 0.69 -2.72
CA PHE A 101 0.80 2.01 -2.11
C PHE A 101 1.65 1.99 -0.85
N HIS A 102 1.30 1.14 0.12
CA HIS A 102 2.01 1.05 1.40
C HIS A 102 3.48 0.64 1.23
N ALA A 103 3.75 -0.36 0.38
CA ALA A 103 5.10 -0.81 0.09
C ALA A 103 5.94 0.28 -0.62
N SER A 104 5.33 1.05 -1.52
CA SER A 104 6.00 2.14 -2.24
C SER A 104 6.28 3.33 -1.33
N THR A 105 5.34 3.68 -0.44
CA THR A 105 5.52 4.74 0.56
C THR A 105 6.65 4.37 1.54
N ALA A 106 6.64 3.14 2.06
CA ALA A 106 7.70 2.64 2.94
C ALA A 106 9.07 2.58 2.25
N ALA A 107 9.12 2.28 0.95
CA ALA A 107 10.36 2.30 0.20
C ALA A 107 10.82 3.74 -0.09
N ALA A 108 9.90 4.65 -0.39
CA ALA A 108 10.20 6.05 -0.64
C ALA A 108 10.71 6.80 0.61
N SER A 109 10.26 6.39 1.81
CA SER A 109 10.69 7.00 3.07
C SER A 109 12.15 6.72 3.40
N VAL A 110 12.67 5.56 3.01
CA VAL A 110 14.07 5.17 3.26
C VAL A 110 15.02 5.49 2.11
N ALA A 111 14.49 5.88 0.95
CA ALA A 111 15.27 6.15 -0.26
C ALA A 111 15.24 7.64 -0.65
N PRO A 112 16.32 8.42 -0.41
CA PRO A 112 16.44 9.76 -0.92
C PRO A 112 16.26 9.82 -2.44
N LEU A 113 15.81 10.95 -2.99
CA LEU A 113 15.59 11.13 -4.43
C LEU A 113 16.81 10.82 -5.29
N ALA A 114 18.00 11.06 -4.73
CA ALA A 114 19.30 10.80 -5.39
C ALA A 114 19.85 9.38 -5.14
N ALA A 115 19.17 8.55 -4.35
CA ALA A 115 19.67 7.20 -4.02
C ALA A 115 19.70 6.31 -5.27
N ARG A 116 20.82 5.63 -5.48
CA ARG A 116 20.94 4.59 -6.51
C ARG A 116 20.38 3.28 -5.95
N TRP A 117 19.30 2.82 -6.52
CA TRP A 117 18.74 1.51 -6.21
C TRP A 117 19.56 0.41 -6.88
N THR A 118 20.01 -0.55 -6.10
CA THR A 118 20.65 -1.74 -6.65
C THR A 118 19.58 -2.74 -7.11
N PRO A 119 19.90 -3.58 -8.14
CA PRO A 119 18.97 -4.65 -8.56
C PRO A 119 18.56 -5.59 -7.42
N ALA A 120 19.46 -5.81 -6.45
CA ALA A 120 19.18 -6.61 -5.27
C ALA A 120 18.10 -5.98 -4.37
N MET A 121 18.13 -4.65 -4.17
CA MET A 121 17.10 -3.93 -3.41
C MET A 121 15.75 -4.00 -4.12
N THR A 122 15.73 -3.74 -5.43
CA THR A 122 14.51 -3.83 -6.24
C THR A 122 13.89 -5.22 -6.16
N ARG A 123 14.70 -6.29 -6.32
CA ARG A 123 14.22 -7.67 -6.23
C ARG A 123 13.68 -8.01 -4.83
N ARG A 124 14.34 -7.54 -3.76
CA ARG A 124 13.89 -7.73 -2.38
C ARG A 124 12.55 -7.02 -2.13
N TRP A 125 12.44 -5.77 -2.56
CA TRP A 125 11.21 -5.00 -2.46
C TRP A 125 10.08 -5.68 -3.22
N LEU A 126 10.29 -6.03 -4.49
CA LEU A 126 9.29 -6.69 -5.33
C LEU A 126 8.83 -8.03 -4.71
N ARG A 127 9.76 -8.86 -4.24
CA ARG A 127 9.42 -10.12 -3.59
C ARG A 127 8.55 -9.91 -2.35
N ARG A 128 8.90 -8.95 -1.49
CA ARG A 128 8.11 -8.66 -0.28
C ARG A 128 6.72 -8.15 -0.63
N THR A 129 6.61 -7.21 -1.56
CA THR A 129 5.32 -6.69 -2.04
C THR A 129 4.48 -7.80 -2.66
N ALA A 130 5.08 -8.67 -3.48
CA ALA A 130 4.40 -9.81 -4.06
C ALA A 130 3.91 -10.82 -3.01
N MET A 131 4.70 -11.09 -1.96
CA MET A 131 4.28 -11.98 -0.86
C MET A 131 3.07 -11.42 -0.11
N VAL A 132 3.07 -10.11 0.20
CA VAL A 132 1.93 -9.47 0.87
C VAL A 132 0.71 -9.44 -0.06
N GLY A 133 0.90 -9.14 -1.34
CA GLY A 133 -0.16 -9.20 -2.34
C GLY A 133 -0.75 -10.63 -2.47
N ALA A 134 0.08 -11.66 -2.49
CA ALA A 134 -0.38 -13.04 -2.50
C ALA A 134 -1.19 -13.38 -1.24
N ALA A 135 -0.74 -12.93 -0.06
CA ALA A 135 -1.48 -13.11 1.19
C ALA A 135 -2.84 -12.40 1.14
N THR A 136 -2.91 -11.20 0.54
CA THR A 136 -4.17 -10.47 0.31
C THR A 136 -5.11 -11.27 -0.59
N CYS A 137 -4.59 -11.86 -1.68
CA CYS A 137 -5.38 -12.72 -2.58
C CYS A 137 -5.93 -13.96 -1.87
N VAL A 138 -5.10 -14.64 -1.09
CA VAL A 138 -5.52 -15.82 -0.30
C VAL A 138 -6.60 -15.43 0.70
N MET A 139 -6.41 -14.34 1.44
CA MET A 139 -7.38 -13.86 2.41
C MET A 139 -8.72 -13.53 1.76
N TRP A 140 -8.68 -12.80 0.63
CA TRP A 140 -9.91 -12.49 -0.12
C TRP A 140 -10.59 -13.76 -0.61
N SER A 141 -9.86 -14.74 -1.13
CA SER A 141 -10.41 -16.01 -1.59
C SER A 141 -11.11 -16.77 -0.45
N ILE A 142 -10.50 -16.80 0.74
CA ILE A 142 -11.11 -17.40 1.93
C ILE A 142 -12.42 -16.68 2.29
N VAL A 143 -12.40 -15.35 2.32
CA VAL A 143 -13.60 -14.54 2.64
C VAL A 143 -14.68 -14.74 1.58
N ALA A 144 -14.33 -14.82 0.29
CA ALA A 144 -15.28 -15.05 -0.79
C ALA A 144 -15.95 -16.43 -0.68
N VAL A 145 -15.17 -17.48 -0.41
CA VAL A 145 -15.71 -18.85 -0.25
C VAL A 145 -16.59 -18.96 1.00
N ILE A 146 -16.19 -18.39 2.14
CA ILE A 146 -16.97 -18.43 3.39
C ILE A 146 -18.22 -17.55 3.27
N GLY A 147 -18.12 -16.40 2.60
CA GLY A 147 -19.23 -15.46 2.45
C GLY A 147 -20.36 -15.99 1.60
N ASP A 148 -20.07 -16.84 0.62
CA ASP A 148 -21.07 -17.50 -0.23
C ASP A 148 -21.84 -18.62 0.52
N HIS A 149 -21.18 -19.26 1.47
CA HIS A 149 -21.80 -20.20 2.38
C HIS A 149 -22.34 -19.41 3.59
N ARG A 150 -23.64 -19.11 3.64
CA ARG A 150 -24.34 -18.43 4.75
C ARG A 150 -24.13 -19.14 6.11
N VAL A 151 -22.89 -19.24 6.56
CA VAL A 151 -22.53 -19.81 7.86
C VAL A 151 -22.73 -18.71 8.91
N ARG A 152 -23.90 -18.69 9.50
CA ARG A 152 -24.20 -17.87 10.67
C ARG A 152 -23.17 -18.19 11.77
N GLY A 153 -22.37 -17.22 12.16
CA GLY A 153 -21.63 -17.30 13.43
C GLY A 153 -20.10 -17.46 13.34
N ASN A 154 -19.47 -17.30 12.19
CA ASN A 154 -18.03 -17.60 12.05
C ASN A 154 -17.07 -16.36 12.04
N SER A 155 -17.45 -15.29 12.77
CA SER A 155 -16.53 -14.18 13.05
C SER A 155 -15.24 -14.64 13.76
N LEU A 156 -15.32 -15.70 14.58
CA LEU A 156 -14.16 -16.32 15.24
C LEU A 156 -13.21 -17.00 14.25
N LEU A 157 -13.70 -17.70 13.23
CA LEU A 157 -12.86 -18.30 12.20
C LEU A 157 -12.19 -17.23 11.32
N LEU A 158 -12.90 -16.15 11.02
CA LEU A 158 -12.33 -15.02 10.28
C LEU A 158 -11.23 -14.33 11.09
N ALA A 159 -11.48 -14.08 12.38
CA ALA A 159 -10.49 -13.52 13.29
C ALA A 159 -9.29 -14.45 13.45
N ALA A 160 -9.50 -15.76 13.60
CA ALA A 160 -8.42 -16.74 13.67
C ALA A 160 -7.59 -16.80 12.39
N ALA A 161 -8.21 -16.73 11.21
CA ALA A 161 -7.52 -16.68 9.93
C ALA A 161 -6.68 -15.40 9.78
N LEU A 162 -7.22 -14.24 10.19
CA LEU A 162 -6.49 -12.97 10.20
C LEU A 162 -5.28 -13.03 11.13
N VAL A 163 -5.44 -13.58 12.33
CA VAL A 163 -4.34 -13.77 13.30
C VAL A 163 -3.30 -14.73 12.74
N ALA A 164 -3.70 -15.86 12.13
CA ALA A 164 -2.78 -16.81 11.54
C ALA A 164 -1.96 -16.21 10.39
N VAL A 165 -2.57 -15.40 9.52
CA VAL A 165 -1.86 -14.70 8.43
C VAL A 165 -0.91 -13.63 8.98
N ALA A 166 -1.34 -12.87 9.99
CA ALA A 166 -0.47 -11.90 10.66
C ALA A 166 0.73 -12.59 11.32
N PHE A 167 0.49 -13.75 11.97
CA PHE A 167 1.55 -14.53 12.61
C PHE A 167 2.51 -15.14 11.59
N ALA A 168 2.00 -15.68 10.48
CA ALA A 168 2.82 -16.19 9.37
C ALA A 168 3.68 -15.08 8.73
N ALA A 169 3.12 -13.89 8.54
CA ALA A 169 3.85 -12.73 8.05
C ALA A 169 4.94 -12.29 9.04
N LEU A 170 4.64 -12.26 10.33
CA LEU A 170 5.60 -11.94 11.38
C LEU A 170 6.73 -12.99 11.45
N TRP A 171 6.39 -14.29 11.37
CA TRP A 171 7.36 -15.38 11.34
C TRP A 171 8.28 -15.30 10.12
N ALA A 172 7.74 -15.06 8.93
CA ALA A 172 8.53 -14.86 7.72
C ALA A 172 9.46 -13.63 7.84
N TRP A 173 9.04 -12.61 8.57
CA TRP A 173 9.84 -11.43 8.86
C TRP A 173 11.00 -11.74 9.81
N THR A 174 10.73 -12.38 10.95
CA THR A 174 11.74 -12.69 11.98
C THR A 174 12.72 -13.76 11.51
N GLY A 175 12.28 -14.80 10.81
CA GLY A 175 13.15 -15.84 10.25
C GLY A 175 14.19 -15.30 9.24
N SER A 176 13.91 -14.17 8.60
CA SER A 176 14.86 -13.49 7.70
C SER A 176 15.97 -12.72 8.43
N ILE A 177 15.84 -12.48 9.73
CA ILE A 177 16.79 -11.73 10.55
C ILE A 177 17.79 -12.67 11.25
N VAL A 178 17.35 -13.89 11.61
CA VAL A 178 18.15 -14.87 12.36
C VAL A 178 19.08 -15.71 11.45
N GLY A 179 18.85 -15.71 10.16
CA GLY A 179 19.65 -16.45 9.16
C GLY A 179 20.81 -15.67 8.54
N ARG A 180 21.36 -14.65 9.24
CA ARG A 180 22.57 -13.92 8.81
C ARG A 180 23.70 -14.08 9.80
#